data_efb5705834ef77ed748a5d7b17050462
#
_entry.id   efb5705834ef77ed748a5d7b17050462
#
_cell.length_a   1.000
_cell.length_b   1.000
_cell.length_c   1.000
_cell.angle_alpha   90.00
_cell.angle_beta   90.00
_cell.angle_gamma   90.00
#
_symmetry.space_group_name_H-M   'P 1'
#
loop_
_entity.id
_entity.type
_entity.pdbx_description
1 polymer ?
#
loop_
_entity_poly.entity_id
_entity_poly.type
_entity_poly.pdbx_seq_one_letter_code
_entity_poly.pdbx_strand_id
1 'polypeptide(L)'
;YRSTSIQLLFMLLQEKKKGDRPIVVVDPDIEFIRVDNRARTASKPKYGRLIVNRVDRGDHNVITVSGTMPVNSRRETYYLNITQPTHYAAMVFKEYLLQAGVEVMGKVRVGSVPEGAYELFSHESIPLSLILRGLNKFSNNFVAEQILKTIAAEIYGEPGTTLNGLRAMDEYMQSLQYKAEEFSILDGSGLSRESQLSPDQIVSVLQDIYKDLGVYPEFISALGVMGRDGNVLKRMKEYDGAERARVKTGTLNFVSALSGYFQSADGERFAFSILMNDLKCSGRRARRLQDKIVWEGLNFKRVSLETTFN
;
A
#
# COMPACT_ATOMS: atom_id res chain seq x y z
N TYR A 1 6.63 -1.17 6.02
CA TYR A 1 7.43 -1.41 4.81
C TYR A 1 6.90 -2.66 4.10
N ARG A 2 6.03 -2.50 3.12
CA ARG A 2 5.64 -3.56 2.18
C ARG A 2 6.07 -3.10 0.78
N SER A 3 7.37 -2.94 0.58
CA SER A 3 7.96 -2.79 -0.74
C SER A 3 8.13 -4.16 -1.33
N THR A 4 8.01 -4.30 -2.63
CA THR A 4 8.19 -5.51 -3.47
C THR A 4 8.50 -6.75 -2.66
N SER A 5 7.47 -7.48 -2.24
CA SER A 5 7.65 -8.57 -1.29
C SER A 5 7.38 -9.91 -1.93
N ILE A 6 8.34 -10.83 -1.76
CA ILE A 6 8.10 -12.24 -1.97
C ILE A 6 7.11 -12.70 -0.88
N GLN A 7 6.06 -13.35 -1.30
CA GLN A 7 5.16 -14.02 -0.38
C GLN A 7 5.80 -15.35 0.04
N LEU A 8 6.39 -15.38 1.24
CA LEU A 8 6.79 -16.64 1.85
C LEU A 8 5.59 -17.22 2.57
N LEU A 9 5.10 -18.32 2.02
CA LEU A 9 4.00 -19.05 2.57
C LEU A 9 4.54 -20.18 3.47
N PHE A 10 4.51 -19.97 4.76
CA PHE A 10 4.80 -21.05 5.71
C PHE A 10 3.56 -21.92 5.83
N MET A 11 3.59 -23.10 5.20
CA MET A 11 2.57 -24.13 5.39
C MET A 11 3.05 -25.13 6.43
N LEU A 12 2.33 -25.24 7.55
CA LEU A 12 2.31 -26.50 8.28
C LEU A 12 1.36 -27.44 7.51
N LEU A 13 1.92 -28.28 6.68
CA LEU A 13 1.19 -29.42 6.12
C LEU A 13 1.39 -30.61 7.06
N GLN A 14 0.28 -31.08 7.64
CA GLN A 14 0.12 -32.30 8.45
C GLN A 14 0.77 -32.36 9.84
N GLU A 15 0.18 -33.23 10.68
CA GLU A 15 0.58 -33.55 12.05
C GLU A 15 2.07 -33.88 12.17
N LYS A 16 2.84 -32.86 12.53
CA LYS A 16 4.27 -33.07 12.82
C LYS A 16 4.48 -33.29 14.29
N LYS A 17 5.40 -34.22 14.60
CA LYS A 17 5.81 -34.53 15.96
C LYS A 17 6.67 -33.39 16.52
N LYS A 18 6.68 -33.27 17.85
CA LYS A 18 7.57 -32.34 18.56
C LYS A 18 9.02 -32.57 18.12
N GLY A 19 9.70 -31.49 17.76
CA GLY A 19 11.09 -31.50 17.32
C GLY A 19 11.28 -31.50 15.79
N ASP A 20 10.24 -31.82 15.02
CA ASP A 20 10.32 -31.79 13.56
C ASP A 20 10.56 -30.36 13.04
N ARG A 21 11.08 -30.25 11.82
CA ARG A 21 11.16 -28.96 11.12
C ARG A 21 9.80 -28.63 10.50
N PRO A 22 9.25 -27.41 10.70
CA PRO A 22 8.08 -26.98 9.96
C PRO A 22 8.39 -26.96 8.45
N ILE A 23 7.39 -27.21 7.62
CA ILE A 23 7.55 -27.07 6.16
C ILE A 23 7.51 -25.58 5.83
N VAL A 24 8.48 -25.14 5.04
CA VAL A 24 8.55 -23.79 4.49
C VAL A 24 8.30 -23.90 3.01
N VAL A 25 7.32 -23.18 2.51
CA VAL A 25 7.02 -23.05 1.08
C VAL A 25 7.29 -21.62 0.67
N VAL A 26 7.98 -21.43 -0.43
CA VAL A 26 8.25 -20.15 -1.06
C VAL A 26 7.37 -20.04 -2.30
N ASP A 27 6.79 -18.89 -2.52
CA ASP A 27 6.00 -18.61 -3.71
C ASP A 27 6.42 -17.26 -4.31
N PRO A 28 6.94 -17.24 -5.54
CA PRO A 28 7.27 -18.38 -6.40
C PRO A 28 8.53 -19.13 -5.93
N ASP A 29 8.58 -20.46 -6.17
CA ASP A 29 9.75 -21.30 -5.93
C ASP A 29 10.71 -21.18 -7.12
N ILE A 30 11.78 -20.42 -6.96
CA ILE A 30 12.76 -20.12 -8.00
C ILE A 30 14.19 -20.19 -7.45
N GLU A 31 15.15 -20.47 -8.29
CA GLU A 31 16.59 -20.60 -7.92
C GLU A 31 17.16 -19.34 -7.22
N PHE A 32 16.54 -18.17 -7.46
CA PHE A 32 16.94 -16.91 -6.80
C PHE A 32 16.69 -16.93 -5.28
N ILE A 33 15.87 -17.85 -4.78
CA ILE A 33 15.51 -17.92 -3.37
C ILE A 33 15.94 -19.28 -2.80
N ARG A 34 16.80 -19.25 -1.80
CA ARG A 34 17.21 -20.45 -1.05
C ARG A 34 16.70 -20.35 0.38
N VAL A 35 16.20 -21.47 0.93
CA VAL A 35 15.68 -21.52 2.29
C VAL A 35 16.64 -22.30 3.20
N ASP A 36 17.12 -21.64 4.26
CA ASP A 36 17.83 -22.27 5.37
C ASP A 36 16.86 -22.40 6.56
N ASN A 37 16.19 -23.55 6.64
CA ASN A 37 15.19 -23.81 7.67
C ASN A 37 15.83 -24.49 8.90
N ARG A 38 16.03 -23.73 9.96
CA ARG A 38 16.52 -24.16 11.28
C ARG A 38 15.43 -24.19 12.35
N ALA A 39 14.18 -23.87 11.99
CA ALA A 39 13.07 -23.86 12.93
C ALA A 39 12.71 -25.27 13.41
N ARG A 40 12.07 -25.35 14.57
CA ARG A 40 11.59 -26.59 15.19
C ARG A 40 10.15 -26.45 15.67
N THR A 41 9.42 -27.57 15.65
CA THR A 41 8.10 -27.64 16.27
C THR A 41 8.22 -27.93 17.77
N ALA A 42 7.30 -27.37 18.56
CA ALA A 42 7.25 -27.57 20.01
C ALA A 42 5.80 -27.74 20.48
N SER A 43 5.57 -28.60 21.50
CA SER A 43 4.22 -28.86 22.01
C SER A 43 3.60 -27.65 22.72
N LYS A 44 4.41 -26.93 23.50
CA LYS A 44 4.03 -25.66 24.19
C LYS A 44 5.24 -24.74 24.18
N PRO A 45 5.44 -23.97 23.12
CA PRO A 45 6.57 -23.06 23.08
C PRO A 45 6.34 -21.94 24.10
N LYS A 46 7.21 -21.83 25.08
CA LYS A 46 7.18 -20.75 26.08
C LYS A 46 7.35 -19.38 25.44
N TYR A 47 7.97 -19.36 24.26
CA TYR A 47 8.21 -18.19 23.40
C TYR A 47 8.14 -18.62 21.92
N GLY A 48 6.99 -19.18 21.50
CA GLY A 48 6.82 -19.65 20.13
C GLY A 48 6.74 -18.50 19.14
N ARG A 49 7.87 -18.06 18.64
CA ARG A 49 7.94 -17.12 17.53
C ARG A 49 8.96 -17.62 16.52
N LEU A 50 8.53 -17.70 15.28
CA LEU A 50 9.45 -17.83 14.16
C LEU A 50 10.17 -16.50 13.94
N ILE A 51 11.45 -16.59 13.67
CA ILE A 51 12.30 -15.48 13.24
C ILE A 51 12.66 -15.77 11.79
N VAL A 52 12.24 -14.89 10.90
CA VAL A 52 12.46 -15.03 9.47
C VAL A 52 13.29 -13.84 9.01
N ASN A 53 14.48 -14.12 8.49
CA ASN A 53 15.40 -13.11 8.00
C ASN A 53 15.78 -13.42 6.56
N ARG A 54 16.08 -12.37 5.79
CA ARG A 54 16.64 -12.46 4.45
C ARG A 54 18.07 -11.94 4.45
N VAL A 55 18.95 -12.67 3.80
CA VAL A 55 20.35 -12.29 3.54
C VAL A 55 20.54 -12.22 2.02
N ASP A 56 21.04 -11.10 1.54
CA ASP A 56 21.47 -10.93 0.15
C ASP A 56 22.84 -11.60 -0.07
N ARG A 57 22.95 -12.41 -1.10
CA ARG A 57 24.20 -13.09 -1.52
C ARG A 57 24.67 -12.65 -2.91
N GLY A 58 24.11 -11.55 -3.43
CA GLY A 58 24.44 -11.00 -4.73
C GLY A 58 23.63 -11.64 -5.86
N ASP A 59 23.83 -12.91 -6.14
CA ASP A 59 23.13 -13.67 -7.19
C ASP A 59 21.81 -14.32 -6.71
N HIS A 60 21.63 -14.44 -5.41
CA HIS A 60 20.43 -15.01 -4.80
C HIS A 60 20.16 -14.46 -3.39
N ASN A 61 18.95 -14.68 -2.91
CA ASN A 61 18.57 -14.37 -1.53
C ASN A 61 18.50 -15.68 -0.70
N VAL A 62 19.07 -15.66 0.50
CA VAL A 62 18.92 -16.74 1.48
C VAL A 62 17.92 -16.33 2.54
N ILE A 63 16.86 -17.11 2.68
CA ILE A 63 15.86 -16.94 3.71
C ILE A 63 16.17 -17.86 4.86
N THR A 64 16.58 -17.30 5.97
CA THR A 64 16.82 -18.05 7.22
C THR A 64 15.56 -18.09 8.05
N VAL A 65 15.12 -19.27 8.43
CA VAL A 65 13.98 -19.50 9.30
C VAL A 65 14.47 -20.18 10.57
N SER A 66 14.27 -19.55 11.72
CA SER A 66 14.70 -20.08 13.03
C SER A 66 13.62 -19.90 14.09
N GLY A 67 13.87 -20.42 15.28
CA GLY A 67 12.93 -20.36 16.39
C GLY A 67 12.01 -21.56 16.50
N THR A 68 10.88 -21.39 17.16
CA THR A 68 9.94 -22.49 17.43
C THR A 68 8.53 -22.15 17.01
N MET A 69 7.77 -23.15 16.57
CA MET A 69 6.38 -23.06 16.17
C MET A 69 5.56 -24.14 16.90
N PRO A 70 4.34 -23.85 17.41
CA PRO A 70 3.48 -24.87 18.01
C PRO A 70 3.13 -25.97 17.00
N VAL A 71 3.08 -27.25 17.45
CA VAL A 71 2.77 -28.40 16.57
C VAL A 71 1.44 -28.21 15.81
N ASN A 72 0.42 -27.65 16.47
CA ASN A 72 -0.92 -27.45 15.88
C ASN A 72 -1.19 -25.98 15.53
N SER A 73 -0.16 -25.19 15.25
CA SER A 73 -0.39 -23.78 14.87
C SER A 73 -1.00 -23.66 13.48
N ARG A 74 -1.76 -22.58 13.29
CA ARG A 74 -2.25 -22.20 11.97
C ARG A 74 -1.10 -21.82 11.06
N ARG A 75 -1.34 -21.89 9.74
CA ARG A 75 -0.44 -21.38 8.72
C ARG A 75 -0.07 -19.91 9.00
N GLU A 76 1.23 -19.63 9.00
CA GLU A 76 1.74 -18.26 9.07
C GLU A 76 2.31 -17.85 7.71
N THR A 77 2.07 -16.62 7.31
CA THR A 77 2.60 -16.04 6.06
C THR A 77 3.51 -14.88 6.40
N TYR A 78 4.69 -14.87 5.82
CA TYR A 78 5.66 -13.79 5.93
C TYR A 78 5.87 -13.16 4.56
N TYR A 79 5.90 -11.85 4.51
CA TYR A 79 6.24 -11.08 3.31
C TYR A 79 7.63 -10.48 3.51
N LEU A 80 8.54 -10.80 2.62
CA LEU A 80 9.90 -10.27 2.65
C LEU A 80 10.15 -9.48 1.37
N ASN A 81 10.81 -8.33 1.48
CA ASN A 81 11.29 -7.62 0.30
C ASN A 81 12.42 -8.43 -0.36
N ILE A 82 12.54 -8.30 -1.66
CA ILE A 82 13.63 -8.88 -2.45
C ILE A 82 14.72 -7.83 -2.69
N THR A 83 15.94 -8.31 -2.97
CA THR A 83 16.98 -7.51 -3.58
C THR A 83 17.00 -7.75 -5.08
N GLN A 84 17.61 -6.85 -5.84
CA GLN A 84 17.76 -6.98 -7.29
C GLN A 84 16.44 -7.29 -8.03
N PRO A 85 15.42 -6.43 -7.94
CA PRO A 85 14.08 -6.71 -8.44
C PRO A 85 14.06 -7.01 -9.94
N THR A 86 14.95 -6.41 -10.74
CA THR A 86 15.08 -6.66 -12.17
C THR A 86 15.53 -8.10 -12.45
N HIS A 87 16.56 -8.57 -11.74
CA HIS A 87 17.04 -9.94 -11.87
C HIS A 87 16.00 -10.95 -11.39
N TYR A 88 15.36 -10.66 -10.25
CA TYR A 88 14.28 -11.47 -9.72
C TYR A 88 13.12 -11.62 -10.72
N ALA A 89 12.64 -10.53 -11.31
CA ALA A 89 11.55 -10.57 -12.28
C ALA A 89 11.88 -11.46 -13.47
N ALA A 90 13.11 -11.37 -13.99
CA ALA A 90 13.55 -12.21 -15.10
C ALA A 90 13.67 -13.69 -14.69
N MET A 91 14.11 -14.00 -13.46
CA MET A 91 14.14 -15.38 -12.95
C MET A 91 12.74 -15.95 -12.77
N VAL A 92 11.78 -15.17 -12.30
CA VAL A 92 10.36 -15.56 -12.22
C VAL A 92 9.81 -15.85 -13.61
N PHE A 93 10.09 -14.96 -14.57
CA PHE A 93 9.66 -15.16 -15.95
C PHE A 93 10.25 -16.43 -16.58
N LYS A 94 11.55 -16.68 -16.37
CA LYS A 94 12.21 -17.92 -16.80
C LYS A 94 11.52 -19.16 -16.23
N GLU A 95 11.16 -19.14 -14.93
CA GLU A 95 10.48 -20.25 -14.28
C GLU A 95 9.11 -20.50 -14.89
N TYR A 96 8.31 -19.46 -15.15
CA TYR A 96 7.02 -19.61 -15.80
C TYR A 96 7.13 -20.13 -17.24
N LEU A 97 8.18 -19.74 -17.99
CA LEU A 97 8.46 -20.32 -19.30
C LEU A 97 8.73 -21.82 -19.20
N LEU A 98 9.55 -22.24 -18.23
CA LEU A 98 9.85 -23.66 -17.99
C LEU A 98 8.57 -24.44 -17.61
N GLN A 99 7.71 -23.89 -16.74
CA GLN A 99 6.43 -24.51 -16.39
C GLN A 99 5.47 -24.60 -17.59
N ALA A 100 5.57 -23.67 -18.54
CA ALA A 100 4.82 -23.71 -19.80
C ALA A 100 5.46 -24.63 -20.85
N GLY A 101 6.54 -25.35 -20.52
CA GLY A 101 7.23 -26.25 -21.44
C GLY A 101 8.21 -25.57 -22.39
N VAL A 102 8.55 -24.29 -22.16
CA VAL A 102 9.55 -23.55 -22.94
C VAL A 102 10.91 -23.67 -22.29
N GLU A 103 11.85 -24.33 -22.96
CA GLU A 103 13.22 -24.49 -22.45
C GLU A 103 14.03 -23.21 -22.68
N VAL A 104 14.64 -22.69 -21.61
CA VAL A 104 15.50 -21.51 -21.64
C VAL A 104 16.94 -21.92 -21.41
N MET A 105 17.70 -22.06 -22.49
CA MET A 105 19.10 -22.55 -22.48
C MET A 105 20.08 -21.54 -21.89
N GLY A 106 19.76 -20.25 -21.88
CA GLY A 106 20.65 -19.18 -21.47
C GLY A 106 20.53 -18.80 -20.00
N LYS A 107 21.49 -17.98 -19.55
CA LYS A 107 21.47 -17.35 -18.23
C LYS A 107 20.72 -16.01 -18.29
N VAL A 108 20.01 -15.68 -17.22
CA VAL A 108 19.46 -14.33 -17.03
C VAL A 108 20.58 -13.33 -16.85
N ARG A 109 20.53 -12.23 -17.59
CA ARG A 109 21.51 -11.13 -17.54
C ARG A 109 20.78 -9.79 -17.48
N VAL A 110 21.34 -8.84 -16.77
CA VAL A 110 20.92 -7.44 -16.80
C VAL A 110 21.67 -6.74 -17.92
N GLY A 111 20.98 -5.99 -18.77
CA GLY A 111 21.59 -5.28 -19.90
C GLY A 111 20.55 -4.43 -20.63
N SER A 112 21.02 -3.71 -21.65
CA SER A 112 20.15 -2.99 -22.58
C SER A 112 19.63 -3.94 -23.65
N VAL A 113 18.44 -3.62 -24.19
CA VAL A 113 17.91 -4.31 -25.36
C VAL A 113 18.85 -4.08 -26.54
N PRO A 114 19.30 -5.13 -27.25
CA PRO A 114 20.18 -4.98 -28.40
C PRO A 114 19.53 -4.15 -29.52
N GLU A 115 20.33 -3.38 -30.23
CA GLU A 115 19.87 -2.73 -31.45
C GLU A 115 19.42 -3.78 -32.48
N GLY A 116 18.28 -3.55 -33.12
CA GLY A 116 17.66 -4.50 -34.06
C GLY A 116 16.86 -5.64 -33.40
N ALA A 117 16.71 -5.66 -32.10
CA ALA A 117 15.74 -6.55 -31.43
C ALA A 117 14.32 -6.22 -31.90
N TYR A 118 13.49 -7.25 -32.07
CA TYR A 118 12.07 -7.08 -32.39
C TYR A 118 11.21 -7.54 -31.21
N GLU A 119 10.07 -6.91 -31.08
CA GLU A 119 9.09 -7.27 -30.06
C GLU A 119 8.42 -8.59 -30.42
N LEU A 120 8.46 -9.55 -29.52
CA LEU A 120 7.76 -10.84 -29.68
C LEU A 120 6.28 -10.73 -29.26
N PHE A 121 6.03 -10.08 -28.14
CA PHE A 121 4.70 -9.78 -27.61
C PHE A 121 4.81 -8.68 -26.57
N SER A 122 3.70 -8.00 -26.33
CA SER A 122 3.54 -7.10 -25.19
C SER A 122 2.39 -7.59 -24.29
N HIS A 123 2.50 -7.26 -23.03
CA HIS A 123 1.48 -7.54 -22.03
C HIS A 123 1.14 -6.26 -21.27
N GLU A 124 -0.10 -5.81 -21.42
CA GLU A 124 -0.58 -4.64 -20.71
C GLU A 124 -0.86 -4.97 -19.24
N SER A 125 -0.61 -3.99 -18.36
CA SER A 125 -0.99 -4.09 -16.96
C SER A 125 -2.50 -4.02 -16.79
N ILE A 126 -3.00 -4.31 -15.58
CA ILE A 126 -4.37 -3.96 -15.23
C ILE A 126 -4.56 -2.44 -15.30
N PRO A 127 -5.79 -1.94 -15.57
CA PRO A 127 -6.08 -0.51 -15.63
C PRO A 127 -5.60 0.25 -14.39
N LEU A 128 -5.11 1.48 -14.59
CA LEU A 128 -4.60 2.34 -13.52
C LEU A 128 -5.62 2.52 -12.38
N SER A 129 -6.91 2.63 -12.69
CA SER A 129 -8.00 2.72 -11.71
C SER A 129 -8.02 1.56 -10.72
N LEU A 130 -7.74 0.33 -11.16
CA LEU A 130 -7.64 -0.85 -10.31
C LEU A 130 -6.36 -0.85 -9.47
N ILE A 131 -5.25 -0.37 -10.02
CA ILE A 131 -3.99 -0.17 -9.27
C ILE A 131 -4.20 0.85 -8.15
N LEU A 132 -4.82 1.99 -8.46
CA LEU A 132 -5.16 3.04 -7.49
C LEU A 132 -6.13 2.55 -6.41
N ARG A 133 -7.09 1.71 -6.79
CA ARG A 133 -7.99 1.09 -5.83
C ARG A 133 -7.23 0.22 -4.83
N GLY A 134 -6.29 -0.60 -5.29
CA GLY A 134 -5.41 -1.38 -4.43
C GLY A 134 -4.53 -0.51 -3.53
N LEU A 135 -3.95 0.54 -4.10
CA LEU A 135 -3.16 1.54 -3.37
C LEU A 135 -3.96 2.19 -2.24
N ASN A 136 -5.10 2.79 -2.55
CA ASN A 136 -5.85 3.61 -1.60
C ASN A 136 -6.53 2.80 -0.51
N LYS A 137 -7.12 1.64 -0.85
CA LYS A 137 -7.82 0.78 0.13
C LYS A 137 -6.86 0.09 1.10
N PHE A 138 -5.66 -0.30 0.65
CA PHE A 138 -4.71 -1.07 1.45
C PHE A 138 -3.43 -0.30 1.80
N SER A 139 -3.27 0.93 1.30
CA SER A 139 -2.11 1.80 1.58
C SER A 139 -0.79 1.14 1.18
N ASN A 140 -0.66 0.72 -0.07
CA ASN A 140 0.53 0.06 -0.58
C ASN A 140 1.62 1.08 -0.92
N ASN A 141 2.62 1.21 -0.06
CA ASN A 141 3.70 2.18 -0.20
C ASN A 141 4.55 1.97 -1.47
N PHE A 142 4.79 0.70 -1.85
CA PHE A 142 5.53 0.39 -3.08
C PHE A 142 4.80 0.91 -4.31
N VAL A 143 3.50 0.66 -4.41
CA VAL A 143 2.69 1.14 -5.53
C VAL A 143 2.69 2.67 -5.57
N ALA A 144 2.61 3.34 -4.41
CA ALA A 144 2.69 4.81 -4.34
C ALA A 144 4.00 5.36 -4.93
N GLU A 145 5.14 4.77 -4.55
CA GLU A 145 6.45 5.15 -5.09
C GLU A 145 6.58 4.85 -6.60
N GLN A 146 5.98 3.75 -7.07
CA GLN A 146 6.00 3.46 -8.52
C GLN A 146 5.14 4.45 -9.29
N ILE A 147 3.95 4.82 -8.80
CA ILE A 147 3.10 5.83 -9.44
C ILE A 147 3.81 7.18 -9.49
N LEU A 148 4.50 7.59 -8.42
CA LEU A 148 5.30 8.81 -8.42
C LEU A 148 6.33 8.81 -9.57
N LYS A 149 7.03 7.68 -9.78
CA LYS A 149 8.00 7.53 -10.87
C LYS A 149 7.32 7.44 -12.25
N THR A 150 6.15 6.83 -12.33
CA THR A 150 5.37 6.78 -13.57
C THR A 150 4.94 8.19 -13.99
N ILE A 151 4.44 9.00 -13.05
CA ILE A 151 4.14 10.42 -13.29
C ILE A 151 5.38 11.15 -13.83
N ALA A 152 6.56 10.89 -13.24
CA ALA A 152 7.81 11.49 -13.72
C ALA A 152 8.14 11.09 -15.17
N ALA A 153 7.96 9.81 -15.52
CA ALA A 153 8.22 9.32 -16.87
C ALA A 153 7.25 9.93 -17.89
N GLU A 154 5.98 10.03 -17.55
CA GLU A 154 4.95 10.60 -18.43
C GLU A 154 5.16 12.10 -18.68
N ILE A 155 5.57 12.88 -17.67
CA ILE A 155 5.70 14.32 -17.77
C ILE A 155 7.06 14.73 -18.35
N TYR A 156 8.15 14.07 -17.92
CA TYR A 156 9.51 14.51 -18.23
C TYR A 156 10.31 13.50 -19.09
N GLY A 157 9.70 12.35 -19.43
CA GLY A 157 10.35 11.28 -20.17
C GLY A 157 11.09 10.27 -19.27
N GLU A 158 11.40 9.12 -19.87
CA GLU A 158 12.12 8.02 -19.21
C GLU A 158 13.62 8.33 -19.03
N PRO A 159 14.26 7.83 -17.95
CA PRO A 159 13.66 7.05 -16.87
C PRO A 159 12.92 7.92 -15.85
N GLY A 160 11.74 7.47 -15.40
CA GLY A 160 11.01 8.13 -14.32
C GLY A 160 11.77 8.04 -12.99
N THR A 161 12.14 9.17 -12.43
CA THR A 161 12.90 9.27 -11.17
C THR A 161 12.02 9.80 -10.02
N THR A 162 12.37 9.47 -8.77
CA THR A 162 11.70 10.06 -7.60
C THR A 162 11.80 11.58 -7.61
N LEU A 163 12.97 12.13 -7.96
CA LEU A 163 13.19 13.58 -8.00
C LEU A 163 12.23 14.28 -8.98
N ASN A 164 12.11 13.77 -10.20
CA ASN A 164 11.18 14.33 -11.20
C ASN A 164 9.72 14.13 -10.78
N GLY A 165 9.39 13.02 -10.12
CA GLY A 165 8.05 12.81 -9.60
C GLY A 165 7.67 13.79 -8.49
N LEU A 166 8.59 14.08 -7.58
CA LEU A 166 8.41 15.11 -6.56
C LEU A 166 8.27 16.49 -7.18
N ARG A 167 9.08 16.80 -8.20
CA ARG A 167 8.94 18.05 -8.96
C ARG A 167 7.54 18.18 -9.58
N ALA A 168 6.99 17.10 -10.17
CA ALA A 168 5.63 17.11 -10.70
C ALA A 168 4.58 17.37 -9.60
N MET A 169 4.77 16.80 -8.41
CA MET A 169 3.88 17.08 -7.27
C MET A 169 3.99 18.52 -6.80
N ASP A 170 5.19 19.10 -6.76
CA ASP A 170 5.39 20.51 -6.41
C ASP A 170 4.72 21.44 -7.42
N GLU A 171 4.87 21.17 -8.72
CA GLU A 171 4.22 21.92 -9.80
C GLU A 171 2.69 21.83 -9.70
N TYR A 172 2.15 20.65 -9.33
CA TYR A 172 0.72 20.47 -9.09
C TYR A 172 0.23 21.30 -7.89
N MET A 173 0.94 21.28 -6.77
CA MET A 173 0.59 22.09 -5.59
C MET A 173 0.64 23.59 -5.89
N GLN A 174 1.61 24.04 -6.69
CA GLN A 174 1.69 25.43 -7.15
C GLN A 174 0.54 25.81 -8.07
N SER A 175 0.05 24.88 -8.91
CA SER A 175 -1.15 25.11 -9.72
C SER A 175 -2.40 25.34 -8.86
N LEU A 176 -2.44 24.79 -7.65
CA LEU A 176 -3.46 25.04 -6.63
C LEU A 176 -3.21 26.34 -5.83
N GLN A 177 -2.27 27.18 -6.26
CA GLN A 177 -1.91 28.48 -5.69
C GLN A 177 -1.16 28.40 -4.35
N TYR A 178 -0.57 27.26 -3.98
CA TYR A 178 0.32 27.15 -2.85
C TYR A 178 1.76 27.49 -3.24
N LYS A 179 2.46 28.24 -2.40
CA LYS A 179 3.88 28.57 -2.61
C LYS A 179 4.76 27.41 -2.14
N ALA A 180 5.95 27.30 -2.73
CA ALA A 180 6.88 26.19 -2.43
C ALA A 180 7.31 26.12 -0.96
N GLU A 181 7.33 27.26 -0.25
CA GLU A 181 7.65 27.35 1.18
C GLU A 181 6.51 26.92 2.13
N GLU A 182 5.30 26.72 1.61
CA GLU A 182 4.10 26.39 2.39
C GLU A 182 3.89 24.88 2.58
N PHE A 183 4.63 24.05 1.84
CA PHE A 183 4.52 22.58 1.90
C PHE A 183 5.88 21.91 1.66
N SER A 184 5.97 20.64 1.97
CA SER A 184 7.13 19.80 1.66
C SER A 184 6.66 18.37 1.39
N ILE A 185 6.96 17.83 0.21
CA ILE A 185 6.64 16.45 -0.18
C ILE A 185 7.95 15.76 -0.56
N LEU A 186 8.33 14.72 0.17
CA LEU A 186 9.64 14.08 0.05
C LEU A 186 9.59 12.62 -0.41
N ASP A 187 8.40 12.04 -0.50
CA ASP A 187 8.18 10.70 -1.05
C ASP A 187 6.73 10.54 -1.55
N GLY A 188 6.48 9.51 -2.33
CA GLY A 188 5.14 9.18 -2.82
C GLY A 188 4.30 8.40 -1.80
N SER A 189 4.93 7.79 -0.81
CA SER A 189 4.30 6.87 0.15
C SER A 189 3.82 7.53 1.44
N GLY A 190 4.28 8.75 1.73
CA GLY A 190 4.00 9.47 2.98
C GLY A 190 4.71 8.87 4.20
N LEU A 191 5.82 8.15 4.01
CA LEU A 191 6.62 7.59 5.10
C LEU A 191 7.64 8.58 5.67
N SER A 192 8.04 9.57 4.88
CA SER A 192 8.94 10.63 5.34
C SER A 192 8.28 11.43 6.46
N ARG A 193 9.05 11.66 7.53
CA ARG A 193 8.61 12.49 8.64
C ARG A 193 8.86 13.97 8.43
N GLU A 194 9.60 14.28 7.39
CA GLU A 194 9.95 15.65 7.01
C GLU A 194 8.96 16.21 5.98
N SER A 195 8.08 15.36 5.41
CA SER A 195 6.97 15.83 4.58
C SER A 195 5.98 16.63 5.42
N GLN A 196 5.58 17.80 4.95
CA GLN A 196 4.70 18.75 5.64
C GLN A 196 3.58 19.20 4.72
N LEU A 197 2.36 18.90 5.11
CA LEU A 197 1.12 19.34 4.46
C LEU A 197 0.11 19.78 5.51
N SER A 198 -0.62 20.84 5.25
CA SER A 198 -1.75 21.25 6.08
C SER A 198 -3.04 20.47 5.70
N PRO A 199 -4.01 20.38 6.62
CA PRO A 199 -5.34 19.84 6.28
C PRO A 199 -6.00 20.60 5.13
N ASP A 200 -5.80 21.92 5.06
CA ASP A 200 -6.36 22.77 4.00
C ASP A 200 -5.80 22.41 2.63
N GLN A 201 -4.49 22.20 2.51
CA GLN A 201 -3.85 21.74 1.28
C GLN A 201 -4.43 20.40 0.78
N ILE A 202 -4.65 19.46 1.68
CA ILE A 202 -5.26 18.17 1.34
C ILE A 202 -6.73 18.36 0.91
N VAL A 203 -7.48 19.24 1.57
CA VAL A 203 -8.87 19.54 1.18
C VAL A 203 -8.89 20.22 -0.19
N SER A 204 -7.96 21.12 -0.50
CA SER A 204 -7.85 21.74 -1.82
C SER A 204 -7.59 20.73 -2.94
N VAL A 205 -6.70 19.76 -2.72
CA VAL A 205 -6.49 18.63 -3.64
C VAL A 205 -7.78 17.81 -3.83
N LEU A 206 -8.49 17.51 -2.74
CA LEU A 206 -9.76 16.78 -2.83
C LEU A 206 -10.84 17.57 -3.58
N GLN A 207 -10.90 18.88 -3.38
CA GLN A 207 -11.83 19.77 -4.09
C GLN A 207 -11.49 19.90 -5.57
N ASP A 208 -10.22 19.94 -5.92
CA ASP A 208 -9.76 19.98 -7.31
C ASP A 208 -10.15 18.69 -8.04
N ILE A 209 -9.85 17.53 -7.46
CA ILE A 209 -10.26 16.23 -7.97
C ILE A 209 -11.79 16.13 -8.11
N TYR A 210 -12.56 16.67 -7.15
CA TYR A 210 -14.03 16.65 -7.20
C TYR A 210 -14.61 17.37 -8.41
N LYS A 211 -13.93 18.40 -8.91
CA LYS A 211 -14.35 19.20 -10.07
C LYS A 211 -14.07 18.51 -11.40
N ASP A 212 -13.15 17.55 -11.41
CA ASP A 212 -12.77 16.82 -12.62
C ASP A 212 -13.61 15.54 -12.78
N LEU A 213 -14.63 15.60 -13.64
CA LEU A 213 -15.50 14.46 -13.92
C LEU A 213 -14.76 13.28 -14.56
N GLY A 214 -13.63 13.50 -15.22
CA GLY A 214 -12.80 12.45 -15.82
C GLY A 214 -11.97 11.67 -14.78
N VAL A 215 -11.74 12.24 -13.60
CA VAL A 215 -10.89 11.65 -12.56
C VAL A 215 -11.68 11.27 -11.31
N TYR A 216 -12.65 12.09 -10.92
CA TYR A 216 -13.36 11.92 -9.63
C TYR A 216 -14.04 10.55 -9.44
N PRO A 217 -14.76 9.98 -10.43
CA PRO A 217 -15.44 8.69 -10.24
C PRO A 217 -14.48 7.56 -9.87
N GLU A 218 -13.35 7.44 -10.57
CA GLU A 218 -12.31 6.46 -10.31
C GLU A 218 -11.63 6.72 -8.98
N PHE A 219 -11.32 7.98 -8.68
CA PHE A 219 -10.68 8.37 -7.44
C PHE A 219 -11.56 8.04 -6.22
N ILE A 220 -12.84 8.44 -6.22
CA ILE A 220 -13.74 8.16 -5.09
C ILE A 220 -14.02 6.66 -4.93
N SER A 221 -14.06 5.89 -6.03
CA SER A 221 -14.22 4.44 -5.99
C SER A 221 -13.00 3.73 -5.40
N ALA A 222 -11.82 4.33 -5.56
CA ALA A 222 -10.56 3.82 -5.03
C ALA A 222 -10.42 4.04 -3.51
N LEU A 223 -11.11 5.02 -2.93
CA LEU A 223 -11.07 5.27 -1.48
C LEU A 223 -11.74 4.14 -0.68
N GLY A 224 -11.31 3.96 0.57
CA GLY A 224 -11.94 3.01 1.50
C GLY A 224 -13.36 3.45 1.88
N VAL A 225 -14.32 2.52 1.78
CA VAL A 225 -15.69 2.73 2.25
C VAL A 225 -15.75 2.45 3.74
N MET A 226 -16.08 3.46 4.53
CA MET A 226 -16.09 3.34 6.00
C MET A 226 -16.99 2.18 6.45
N GLY A 227 -16.45 1.28 7.28
CA GLY A 227 -17.17 0.11 7.77
C GLY A 227 -17.39 -1.03 6.77
N ARG A 228 -16.97 -0.91 5.51
CA ARG A 228 -17.28 -1.87 4.45
C ARG A 228 -16.04 -2.53 3.83
N ASP A 229 -14.96 -1.80 3.58
CA ASP A 229 -13.79 -2.36 2.91
C ASP A 229 -12.44 -1.71 3.30
N GLY A 230 -11.35 -2.23 2.72
CA GLY A 230 -10.01 -1.72 2.90
C GLY A 230 -9.55 -1.65 4.36
N ASN A 231 -8.67 -0.72 4.65
CA ASN A 231 -8.13 -0.51 6.01
C ASN A 231 -9.16 0.06 7.00
N VAL A 232 -10.33 0.46 6.52
CA VAL A 232 -11.43 1.00 7.34
C VAL A 232 -12.60 0.03 7.52
N LEU A 233 -12.47 -1.21 7.03
CA LEU A 233 -13.47 -2.29 7.16
C LEU A 233 -14.00 -2.45 8.59
N LYS A 234 -13.17 -2.27 9.60
CA LYS A 234 -13.51 -2.48 11.02
C LYS A 234 -13.87 -1.18 11.76
N ARG A 235 -13.86 -0.04 11.08
CA ARG A 235 -14.18 1.27 11.68
C ARG A 235 -15.66 1.57 11.49
N MET A 236 -16.29 2.17 12.47
CA MET A 236 -17.67 2.66 12.42
C MET A 236 -18.72 1.63 11.93
N LYS A 237 -18.47 0.33 12.11
CA LYS A 237 -19.39 -0.73 11.64
C LYS A 237 -20.79 -0.66 12.27
N GLU A 238 -20.87 -0.11 13.47
CA GLU A 238 -22.10 -0.03 14.28
C GLU A 238 -22.83 1.30 14.08
N TYR A 239 -22.31 2.16 13.16
CA TYR A 239 -22.89 3.47 12.86
C TYR A 239 -23.65 3.40 11.53
N ASP A 240 -24.95 3.62 11.56
CA ASP A 240 -25.80 3.64 10.36
C ASP A 240 -25.37 4.77 9.41
N GLY A 241 -25.21 4.43 8.13
CA GLY A 241 -24.78 5.40 7.12
C GLY A 241 -23.28 5.70 7.14
N ALA A 242 -22.45 4.96 7.89
CA ALA A 242 -21.00 5.13 7.87
C ALA A 242 -20.41 4.98 6.45
N GLU A 243 -21.01 4.15 5.60
CA GLU A 243 -20.64 3.95 4.20
C GLU A 243 -20.78 5.18 3.30
N ARG A 244 -21.46 6.23 3.77
CA ARG A 244 -21.48 7.54 3.11
C ARG A 244 -20.15 8.28 3.20
N ALA A 245 -19.19 7.78 4.01
CA ALA A 245 -17.81 8.29 4.05
C ALA A 245 -16.89 7.42 3.20
N ARG A 246 -16.11 8.06 2.34
CA ARG A 246 -15.09 7.51 1.46
C ARG A 246 -13.74 8.10 1.84
N VAL A 247 -12.81 7.29 2.33
CA VAL A 247 -11.65 7.83 3.04
C VAL A 247 -10.34 7.14 2.69
N LYS A 248 -9.25 7.87 2.88
CA LYS A 248 -7.88 7.39 2.93
C LYS A 248 -7.32 7.58 4.34
N THR A 249 -6.69 6.54 4.86
CA THR A 249 -6.02 6.56 6.18
C THR A 249 -4.52 6.80 6.04
N GLY A 250 -3.92 7.47 7.04
CA GLY A 250 -2.49 7.52 7.26
C GLY A 250 -2.16 7.11 8.70
N THR A 251 -1.08 6.34 8.90
CA THR A 251 -0.64 5.94 10.23
C THR A 251 0.87 5.78 10.26
N LEU A 252 1.52 6.55 11.11
CA LEU A 252 2.91 6.38 11.52
C LEU A 252 2.96 6.32 13.06
N ASN A 253 4.14 6.05 13.63
CA ASN A 253 4.29 6.17 15.08
C ASN A 253 3.96 7.61 15.51
N PHE A 254 3.05 7.77 16.46
CA PHE A 254 2.56 9.06 16.96
C PHE A 254 1.81 9.94 15.95
N VAL A 255 1.42 9.38 14.78
CA VAL A 255 0.66 10.09 13.75
C VAL A 255 -0.56 9.28 13.35
N SER A 256 -1.70 9.94 13.19
CA SER A 256 -2.93 9.36 12.62
C SER A 256 -3.61 10.37 11.72
N ALA A 257 -3.86 9.99 10.47
CA ALA A 257 -4.52 10.83 9.49
C ALA A 257 -5.78 10.14 8.93
N LEU A 258 -6.77 10.94 8.57
CA LEU A 258 -7.98 10.52 7.89
C LEU A 258 -8.48 11.65 7.01
N SER A 259 -8.56 11.42 5.70
CA SER A 259 -9.02 12.43 4.74
C SER A 259 -9.91 11.78 3.69
N GLY A 260 -10.76 12.55 3.04
CA GLY A 260 -11.66 12.07 2.01
C GLY A 260 -12.95 12.85 1.90
N TYR A 261 -14.04 12.17 1.61
CA TYR A 261 -15.35 12.76 1.42
C TYR A 261 -16.40 12.07 2.30
N PHE A 262 -17.42 12.82 2.68
CA PHE A 262 -18.65 12.25 3.22
C PHE A 262 -19.88 13.00 2.71
N GLN A 263 -21.01 12.32 2.79
CA GLN A 263 -22.32 12.93 2.54
C GLN A 263 -23.08 13.08 3.85
N SER A 264 -23.53 14.28 4.16
CA SER A 264 -24.30 14.61 5.35
C SER A 264 -25.72 14.02 5.32
N ALA A 265 -26.47 14.20 6.39
CA ALA A 265 -27.82 13.67 6.52
C ALA A 265 -28.83 14.35 5.58
N ASP A 266 -28.57 15.58 5.18
CA ASP A 266 -29.36 16.34 4.19
C ASP A 266 -28.84 16.24 2.74
N GLY A 267 -27.85 15.37 2.51
CA GLY A 267 -27.33 15.05 1.17
C GLY A 267 -26.20 15.93 0.68
N GLU A 268 -25.74 16.92 1.46
CA GLU A 268 -24.58 17.73 1.09
C GLU A 268 -23.28 16.90 1.09
N ARG A 269 -22.37 17.22 0.17
CA ARG A 269 -21.07 16.54 0.07
C ARG A 269 -19.98 17.42 0.63
N PHE A 270 -19.13 16.83 1.45
CA PHE A 270 -18.01 17.50 2.10
C PHE A 270 -16.70 16.78 1.79
N ALA A 271 -15.66 17.54 1.48
CA ALA A 271 -14.27 17.10 1.55
C ALA A 271 -13.74 17.43 2.96
N PHE A 272 -12.91 16.55 3.53
CA PHE A 272 -12.35 16.78 4.85
C PHE A 272 -10.95 16.20 4.99
N SER A 273 -10.17 16.76 5.92
CA SER A 273 -8.88 16.23 6.32
C SER A 273 -8.67 16.40 7.83
N ILE A 274 -8.25 15.33 8.49
CA ILE A 274 -7.93 15.29 9.91
C ILE A 274 -6.50 14.77 10.06
N LEU A 275 -5.58 15.63 10.44
CA LEU A 275 -4.18 15.30 10.72
C LEU A 275 -3.92 15.40 12.21
N MET A 276 -3.40 14.33 12.81
CA MET A 276 -3.09 14.25 14.23
C MET A 276 -1.64 13.83 14.39
N ASN A 277 -0.80 14.74 14.82
CA ASN A 277 0.63 14.55 15.04
C ASN A 277 0.96 14.53 16.54
N ASP A 278 2.15 14.05 16.89
CA ASP A 278 2.70 14.02 18.26
C ASP A 278 1.74 13.42 19.30
N LEU A 279 1.05 12.37 18.89
CA LEU A 279 0.04 11.73 19.72
C LEU A 279 0.61 11.29 21.07
N LYS A 280 0.08 11.85 22.16
CA LYS A 280 0.32 11.41 23.53
C LYS A 280 -0.62 10.28 23.98
N CYS A 281 -1.48 9.81 23.09
CA CYS A 281 -2.43 8.72 23.34
C CYS A 281 -2.20 7.55 22.36
N SER A 282 -2.86 6.42 22.61
CA SER A 282 -2.79 5.29 21.69
C SER A 282 -3.45 5.63 20.33
N GLY A 283 -2.91 5.11 19.24
CA GLY A 283 -3.50 5.28 17.90
C GLY A 283 -4.97 4.79 17.81
N ARG A 284 -5.39 3.86 18.68
CA ARG A 284 -6.80 3.47 18.80
C ARG A 284 -7.67 4.63 19.29
N ARG A 285 -7.19 5.40 20.28
CA ARG A 285 -7.94 6.56 20.82
C ARG A 285 -8.01 7.69 19.80
N ALA A 286 -6.92 7.94 19.07
CA ALA A 286 -6.90 8.90 17.98
C ALA A 286 -7.92 8.54 16.89
N ARG A 287 -7.93 7.29 16.43
CA ARG A 287 -8.91 6.81 15.42
C ARG A 287 -10.37 6.94 15.91
N ARG A 288 -10.64 6.64 17.18
CA ARG A 288 -12.01 6.86 17.74
C ARG A 288 -12.44 8.32 17.70
N LEU A 289 -11.52 9.25 17.92
CA LEU A 289 -11.83 10.68 17.81
C LEU A 289 -12.10 11.07 16.36
N GLN A 290 -11.30 10.59 15.41
CA GLN A 290 -11.57 10.78 13.98
C GLN A 290 -12.94 10.21 13.60
N ASP A 291 -13.29 9.01 14.08
CA ASP A 291 -14.60 8.37 13.83
C ASP A 291 -15.75 9.23 14.34
N LYS A 292 -15.63 9.82 15.53
CA LYS A 292 -16.63 10.74 16.08
C LYS A 292 -16.80 12.00 15.24
N ILE A 293 -15.69 12.63 14.83
CA ILE A 293 -15.73 13.82 13.98
C ILE A 293 -16.45 13.52 12.65
N VAL A 294 -16.11 12.40 12.02
CA VAL A 294 -16.78 11.97 10.77
C VAL A 294 -18.27 11.68 11.04
N TRP A 295 -18.58 11.05 12.17
CA TRP A 295 -19.98 10.75 12.54
C TRP A 295 -20.82 12.02 12.72
N GLU A 296 -20.31 13.04 13.37
CA GLU A 296 -20.98 14.35 13.49
C GLU A 296 -21.21 14.97 12.11
N GLY A 297 -20.22 14.89 11.21
CA GLY A 297 -20.37 15.34 9.83
C GLY A 297 -21.45 14.56 9.05
N LEU A 298 -21.52 13.24 9.22
CA LEU A 298 -22.53 12.40 8.58
C LEU A 298 -23.97 12.73 9.06
N ASN A 299 -24.11 13.20 10.30
CA ASN A 299 -25.40 13.58 10.89
C ASN A 299 -25.70 15.07 10.75
N PHE A 300 -24.78 15.85 10.23
CA PHE A 300 -24.96 17.27 10.02
C PHE A 300 -26.16 17.52 9.10
N LYS A 301 -26.97 18.53 9.47
CA LYS A 301 -28.05 19.09 8.67
C LYS A 301 -27.92 20.59 8.71
N ARG A 302 -28.00 21.21 7.54
CA ARG A 302 -28.04 22.67 7.46
C ARG A 302 -29.41 23.15 7.94
N VAL A 303 -29.42 24.00 8.96
CA VAL A 303 -30.67 24.64 9.42
C VAL A 303 -31.10 25.62 8.34
N SER A 304 -32.21 25.36 7.66
CA SER A 304 -32.86 26.38 6.83
C SER A 304 -33.39 27.45 7.77
N LEU A 305 -32.80 28.64 7.71
CA LEU A 305 -33.44 29.83 8.24
C LEU A 305 -34.64 30.11 7.34
N GLU A 306 -35.80 29.54 7.66
CA GLU A 306 -37.05 30.06 7.13
C GLU A 306 -37.16 31.48 7.67
N THR A 307 -36.87 32.46 6.82
CA THR A 307 -37.26 33.86 7.04
C THR A 307 -38.77 33.90 7.02
N THR A 308 -39.39 33.76 8.20
CA THR A 308 -40.76 34.19 8.41
C THR A 308 -40.80 35.70 8.30
N PHE A 309 -40.97 36.18 7.07
CA PHE A 309 -41.50 37.51 6.86
C PHE A 309 -43.03 37.41 6.98
N ASN A 310 -43.53 37.74 8.14
CA ASN A 310 -44.94 38.10 8.35
C ASN A 310 -45.17 39.56 7.90
#